data_6962a062cebe67abe28e931151eb5b3c
#
_entry.id   6962a062cebe67abe28e931151eb5b3c
#
_cell.length_a   1.000
_cell.length_b   1.000
_cell.length_c   1.000
_cell.angle_alpha   90.00
_cell.angle_beta   90.00
_cell.angle_gamma   90.00
#
_symmetry.space_group_name_H-M   'P 1'
#
loop_
_entity.id
_entity.type
_entity.pdbx_description
1 polymer ?
#
loop_
_entity_poly.entity_id
_entity_poly.type
_entity_poly.pdbx_seq_one_letter_code
_entity_poly.pdbx_strand_id
1 'polypeptide(L)'
;MLHLPPLYPITDATRPESLSAQIRRFGDAGFPLVQFRGKPLDPLAQWTELKLALQASADNGGWPLICVNDRADLALLAAREGLAPWGLHLGQEDLPASEAVRLPGLAGCHFGASTHEASEWDTVDPACDHAGVGPFRGTATKPDHAAPIGLAGLRAGCAALRAQGIAPVAIGGLGLADAPACFAAGAEALAIVGEMHRMDDPASFGWEIQRQRWRARPPFRRNQGIVVLGGSGAGKTTFGRALAWHLRLPFQDLDAIIEDQAGRPIREIFAASGEGAFRDLEAGLLPGLLSTTAVVALGGGAWEAEANRAAVWDSGFAPLWLAETPARAWERVGRDPHRPLAQNRDAFMARWRSRIPAWSLAPMAIPFGHSSRELAAALVD
;
A
#
# COMPACT_ATOMS: atom_id res chain seq x y z
N MET A 1 12.22 6.57 -0.46
CA MET A 1 11.03 6.94 -1.25
C MET A 1 9.86 6.04 -0.85
N LEU A 2 8.68 6.59 -0.62
CA LEU A 2 7.46 5.85 -0.28
C LEU A 2 7.06 4.89 -1.42
N HIS A 3 6.67 3.66 -1.07
CA HIS A 3 6.06 2.72 -2.01
C HIS A 3 4.55 2.88 -2.01
N LEU A 4 4.01 3.44 -3.09
CA LEU A 4 2.58 3.54 -3.31
C LEU A 4 2.03 2.34 -4.08
N PRO A 5 0.75 1.95 -3.90
CA PRO A 5 0.10 1.04 -4.83
C PRO A 5 0.11 1.66 -6.24
N PRO A 6 0.16 0.85 -7.31
CA PRO A 6 0.25 1.36 -8.69
C PRO A 6 -0.94 2.24 -9.10
N LEU A 7 -2.04 2.10 -8.37
CA LEU A 7 -3.26 2.89 -8.53
C LEU A 7 -3.91 3.11 -7.18
N TYR A 8 -4.34 4.33 -6.91
CA TYR A 8 -5.30 4.59 -5.86
C TYR A 8 -6.50 5.43 -6.37
N PRO A 9 -7.72 4.99 -6.06
CA PRO A 9 -8.93 5.71 -6.41
C PRO A 9 -9.11 6.93 -5.52
N ILE A 10 -9.79 7.95 -6.06
CA ILE A 10 -10.23 9.14 -5.33
C ILE A 10 -11.75 9.14 -5.32
N THR A 11 -12.36 9.43 -4.17
CA THR A 11 -13.82 9.53 -4.05
C THR A 11 -14.39 10.73 -4.82
N ASP A 12 -15.64 10.61 -5.25
CA ASP A 12 -16.37 11.62 -6.02
C ASP A 12 -17.73 11.92 -5.36
N ALA A 13 -17.82 13.07 -4.71
CA ALA A 13 -19.04 13.52 -4.01
C ALA A 13 -20.18 13.93 -4.96
N THR A 14 -19.95 13.95 -6.26
CA THR A 14 -21.02 14.19 -7.25
C THR A 14 -21.80 12.93 -7.60
N ARG A 15 -21.36 11.77 -7.11
CA ARG A 15 -22.02 10.48 -7.32
C ARG A 15 -23.15 10.25 -6.31
N PRO A 16 -24.18 9.45 -6.68
CA PRO A 16 -25.25 9.07 -5.75
C PRO A 16 -24.77 8.24 -4.55
N GLU A 17 -23.70 7.45 -4.73
CA GLU A 17 -23.10 6.63 -3.70
C GLU A 17 -22.35 7.51 -2.69
N SER A 18 -22.57 7.29 -1.38
CA SER A 18 -21.88 8.04 -0.32
C SER A 18 -20.37 7.80 -0.36
N LEU A 19 -19.57 8.75 0.16
CA LEU A 19 -18.12 8.64 0.11
C LEU A 19 -17.60 7.45 0.93
N SER A 20 -18.20 7.17 2.06
CA SER A 20 -17.87 6.01 2.90
C SER A 20 -18.19 4.67 2.19
N ALA A 21 -19.28 4.61 1.41
CA ALA A 21 -19.61 3.44 0.60
C ALA A 21 -18.62 3.26 -0.56
N GLN A 22 -18.22 4.34 -1.24
CA GLN A 22 -17.19 4.31 -2.28
C GLN A 22 -15.87 3.75 -1.75
N ILE A 23 -15.42 4.23 -0.57
CA ILE A 23 -14.18 3.75 0.08
C ILE A 23 -14.29 2.26 0.41
N ARG A 24 -15.42 1.82 0.96
CA ARG A 24 -15.66 0.39 1.22
C ARG A 24 -15.59 -0.43 -0.05
N ARG A 25 -16.30 -0.03 -1.09
CA ARG A 25 -16.31 -0.71 -2.40
C ARG A 25 -14.90 -0.87 -2.98
N PHE A 26 -14.07 0.17 -2.93
CA PHE A 26 -12.68 0.09 -3.38
C PHE A 26 -11.83 -0.81 -2.47
N GLY A 27 -12.00 -0.74 -1.16
CA GLY A 27 -11.33 -1.63 -0.21
C GLY A 27 -11.66 -3.10 -0.44
N ASP A 28 -12.94 -3.43 -0.66
CA ASP A 28 -13.43 -4.78 -0.95
C ASP A 28 -12.90 -5.30 -2.30
N ALA A 29 -12.73 -4.40 -3.29
CA ALA A 29 -12.10 -4.70 -4.57
C ALA A 29 -10.57 -4.94 -4.45
N GLY A 30 -9.96 -4.66 -3.30
CA GLY A 30 -8.55 -4.94 -3.04
C GLY A 30 -7.64 -3.70 -3.10
N PHE A 31 -8.16 -2.49 -3.26
CA PHE A 31 -7.31 -1.29 -3.24
C PHE A 31 -6.80 -0.99 -1.83
N PRO A 32 -5.46 -0.95 -1.64
CA PRO A 32 -4.89 -0.74 -0.31
C PRO A 32 -4.95 0.72 0.14
N LEU A 33 -5.10 1.66 -0.77
CA LEU A 33 -5.14 3.10 -0.51
C LEU A 33 -6.27 3.75 -1.31
N VAL A 34 -7.05 4.62 -0.65
CA VAL A 34 -8.12 5.43 -1.26
C VAL A 34 -7.98 6.86 -0.78
N GLN A 35 -8.11 7.85 -1.67
CA GLN A 35 -8.16 9.25 -1.27
C GLN A 35 -9.61 9.67 -1.02
N PHE A 36 -9.88 10.15 0.19
CA PHE A 36 -11.15 10.78 0.56
C PHE A 36 -11.13 12.24 0.08
N ARG A 37 -11.98 12.56 -0.90
CA ARG A 37 -12.20 13.91 -1.41
C ARG A 37 -13.68 14.26 -1.29
N GLY A 38 -14.01 15.16 -0.36
CA GLY A 38 -15.38 15.49 0.00
C GLY A 38 -15.97 16.71 -0.71
N LYS A 39 -15.23 17.39 -1.59
CA LYS A 39 -15.80 18.52 -2.36
C LYS A 39 -16.88 18.01 -3.33
N PRO A 40 -18.07 18.62 -3.39
CA PRO A 40 -18.50 19.92 -2.82
C PRO A 40 -19.33 19.82 -1.53
N LEU A 41 -19.29 18.73 -0.77
CA LEU A 41 -20.09 18.59 0.45
C LEU A 41 -19.75 19.69 1.47
N ASP A 42 -20.73 20.06 2.32
CA ASP A 42 -20.49 20.92 3.47
C ASP A 42 -19.59 20.26 4.52
N PRO A 43 -18.97 21.04 5.44
CA PRO A 43 -18.00 20.50 6.40
C PRO A 43 -18.55 19.40 7.32
N LEU A 44 -19.83 19.47 7.73
CA LEU A 44 -20.43 18.47 8.61
C LEU A 44 -20.67 17.16 7.87
N ALA A 45 -21.14 17.23 6.63
CA ALA A 45 -21.31 16.07 5.77
C ALA A 45 -19.95 15.41 5.47
N GLN A 46 -18.91 16.20 5.15
CA GLN A 46 -17.55 15.68 4.99
C GLN A 46 -17.04 14.96 6.24
N TRP A 47 -17.24 15.56 7.43
CA TRP A 47 -16.85 14.92 8.69
C TRP A 47 -17.58 13.60 8.92
N THR A 48 -18.90 13.59 8.72
CA THR A 48 -19.72 12.39 8.91
C THR A 48 -19.24 11.25 8.03
N GLU A 49 -19.04 11.50 6.74
CA GLU A 49 -18.58 10.51 5.77
C GLU A 49 -17.15 10.04 6.07
N LEU A 50 -16.23 10.95 6.42
CA LEU A 50 -14.86 10.61 6.77
C LEU A 50 -14.79 9.72 8.01
N LYS A 51 -15.55 10.08 9.06
CA LYS A 51 -15.59 9.30 10.30
C LYS A 51 -16.11 7.89 10.06
N LEU A 52 -17.19 7.73 9.30
CA LEU A 52 -17.72 6.43 8.92
C LEU A 52 -16.69 5.60 8.13
N ALA A 53 -15.99 6.22 7.19
CA ALA A 53 -14.98 5.55 6.39
C ALA A 53 -13.78 5.09 7.24
N LEU A 54 -13.26 5.96 8.11
CA LEU A 54 -12.13 5.65 8.99
C LEU A 54 -12.49 4.56 10.01
N GLN A 55 -13.69 4.61 10.58
CA GLN A 55 -14.16 3.57 11.49
C GLN A 55 -14.26 2.22 10.78
N ALA A 56 -14.87 2.17 9.59
CA ALA A 56 -14.98 0.94 8.80
C ALA A 56 -13.60 0.38 8.42
N SER A 57 -12.64 1.24 8.05
CA SER A 57 -11.26 0.84 7.82
C SER A 57 -10.63 0.25 9.08
N ALA A 58 -10.78 0.91 10.23
CA ALA A 58 -10.25 0.45 11.52
C ALA A 58 -10.78 -0.93 11.91
N ASP A 59 -12.09 -1.15 11.74
CA ASP A 59 -12.78 -2.42 12.04
C ASP A 59 -12.38 -3.54 11.06
N ASN A 60 -11.90 -3.16 9.87
CA ASN A 60 -11.37 -4.07 8.84
C ASN A 60 -9.82 -4.12 8.83
N GLY A 61 -9.18 -4.01 10.00
CA GLY A 61 -7.73 -4.17 10.13
C GLY A 61 -6.90 -3.04 9.50
N GLY A 62 -7.46 -1.84 9.36
CA GLY A 62 -6.82 -0.69 8.74
C GLY A 62 -6.87 -0.69 7.21
N TRP A 63 -7.84 -1.37 6.62
CA TRP A 63 -7.97 -1.52 5.17
C TRP A 63 -9.34 -1.01 4.64
N PRO A 64 -9.37 -0.20 3.58
CA PRO A 64 -8.20 0.43 2.94
C PRO A 64 -7.59 1.54 3.81
N LEU A 65 -6.34 1.89 3.52
CA LEU A 65 -5.72 3.10 4.03
C LEU A 65 -6.44 4.32 3.44
N ILE A 66 -6.63 5.38 4.23
CA ILE A 66 -7.35 6.58 3.79
C ILE A 66 -6.43 7.79 3.80
N CYS A 67 -6.27 8.43 2.65
CA CYS A 67 -5.61 9.71 2.49
C CYS A 67 -6.69 10.82 2.42
N VAL A 68 -6.65 11.80 3.31
CA VAL A 68 -7.63 12.91 3.34
C VAL A 68 -7.16 14.05 2.46
N ASN A 69 -8.03 14.52 1.55
CA ASN A 69 -7.71 15.62 0.65
C ASN A 69 -8.07 16.97 1.28
N ASP A 70 -7.13 17.93 1.30
CA ASP A 70 -7.23 19.35 1.72
C ASP A 70 -7.56 19.59 3.20
N ARG A 71 -8.27 18.72 3.86
CA ARG A 71 -8.94 18.92 5.15
C ARG A 71 -8.07 18.45 6.34
N ALA A 72 -6.99 19.19 6.63
CA ALA A 72 -6.14 18.95 7.80
C ALA A 72 -6.92 19.06 9.14
N ASP A 73 -7.94 19.92 9.20
CA ASP A 73 -8.84 20.08 10.34
C ASP A 73 -9.64 18.81 10.64
N LEU A 74 -10.20 18.16 9.61
CA LEU A 74 -10.94 16.91 9.77
C LEU A 74 -10.00 15.74 10.11
N ALA A 75 -8.80 15.72 9.55
CA ALA A 75 -7.79 14.72 9.90
C ALA A 75 -7.35 14.83 11.37
N LEU A 76 -7.16 16.05 11.88
CA LEU A 76 -6.88 16.31 13.30
C LEU A 76 -8.04 15.88 14.21
N LEU A 77 -9.27 16.18 13.81
CA LEU A 77 -10.45 15.77 14.57
C LEU A 77 -10.54 14.23 14.65
N ALA A 78 -10.29 13.54 13.52
CA ALA A 78 -10.26 12.09 13.46
C ALA A 78 -9.15 11.50 14.35
N ALA A 79 -7.95 12.08 14.32
CA ALA A 79 -6.83 11.65 15.15
C ALA A 79 -7.14 11.77 16.65
N ARG A 80 -7.85 12.83 17.07
CA ARG A 80 -8.31 13.01 18.45
C ARG A 80 -9.32 11.94 18.90
N GLU A 81 -10.08 11.40 17.96
CA GLU A 81 -10.99 10.27 18.23
C GLU A 81 -10.31 8.89 18.10
N GLY A 82 -8.99 8.84 17.90
CA GLY A 82 -8.25 7.59 17.74
C GLY A 82 -8.38 6.96 16.33
N LEU A 83 -8.88 7.74 15.36
CA LEU A 83 -9.13 7.35 13.97
C LEU A 83 -8.17 8.08 13.01
N ALA A 84 -6.89 8.20 13.36
CA ALA A 84 -5.91 8.89 12.52
C ALA A 84 -5.90 8.33 11.09
N PRO A 85 -5.98 9.18 10.03
CA PRO A 85 -5.87 8.73 8.66
C PRO A 85 -4.43 8.29 8.35
N TRP A 86 -4.26 7.53 7.27
CA TRP A 86 -2.94 7.18 6.75
C TRP A 86 -2.13 8.41 6.31
N GLY A 87 -2.80 9.41 5.71
CA GLY A 87 -2.12 10.60 5.23
C GLY A 87 -3.05 11.72 4.83
N LEU A 88 -2.44 12.84 4.46
CA LEU A 88 -3.08 14.02 3.91
C LEU A 88 -2.51 14.36 2.54
N HIS A 89 -3.36 14.80 1.63
CA HIS A 89 -2.97 15.39 0.36
C HIS A 89 -3.40 16.85 0.34
N LEU A 90 -2.44 17.76 0.22
CA LEU A 90 -2.62 19.20 0.41
C LEU A 90 -2.39 19.95 -0.90
N GLY A 91 -3.21 20.94 -1.17
CA GLY A 91 -3.07 21.88 -2.29
C GLY A 91 -2.14 23.05 -1.93
N GLN A 92 -1.94 23.94 -2.90
CA GLN A 92 -1.04 25.10 -2.75
C GLN A 92 -1.56 26.15 -1.76
N GLU A 93 -2.87 26.18 -1.54
CA GLU A 93 -3.53 27.13 -0.63
C GLU A 93 -3.83 26.54 0.76
N ASP A 94 -3.51 25.24 0.94
CA ASP A 94 -3.74 24.53 2.19
C ASP A 94 -2.58 24.73 3.18
N LEU A 95 -2.73 24.20 4.41
CA LEU A 95 -1.67 24.19 5.40
C LEU A 95 -0.44 23.47 4.86
N PRO A 96 0.78 24.08 4.87
CA PRO A 96 1.99 23.39 4.43
C PRO A 96 2.25 22.09 5.19
N ALA A 97 2.77 21.06 4.49
CA ALA A 97 3.04 19.77 5.08
C ALA A 97 4.04 19.86 6.26
N SER A 98 5.05 20.73 6.15
CA SER A 98 6.03 21.01 7.21
C SER A 98 5.42 21.62 8.48
N GLU A 99 4.27 22.29 8.38
CA GLU A 99 3.50 22.74 9.52
C GLU A 99 2.54 21.66 10.03
N ALA A 100 1.89 20.95 9.11
CA ALA A 100 0.93 19.89 9.44
C ALA A 100 1.59 18.74 10.23
N VAL A 101 2.82 18.34 9.88
CA VAL A 101 3.56 17.26 10.56
C VAL A 101 3.87 17.59 12.04
N ARG A 102 3.91 18.87 12.39
CA ARG A 102 4.14 19.33 13.79
C ARG A 102 2.89 19.27 14.66
N LEU A 103 1.72 19.09 14.05
CA LEU A 103 0.46 19.05 14.78
C LEU A 103 0.30 17.72 15.52
N PRO A 104 -0.02 17.73 16.82
CA PRO A 104 -0.27 16.51 17.58
C PRO A 104 -1.37 15.67 16.92
N GLY A 105 -1.06 14.39 16.64
CA GLY A 105 -1.97 13.47 15.96
C GLY A 105 -1.74 13.32 14.45
N LEU A 106 -0.97 14.21 13.81
CA LEU A 106 -0.61 14.09 12.38
C LEU A 106 0.85 13.72 12.13
N ALA A 107 1.70 13.72 13.16
CA ALA A 107 3.14 13.41 13.03
C ALA A 107 3.45 12.03 12.41
N GLY A 108 2.51 11.08 12.49
CA GLY A 108 2.65 9.74 11.88
C GLY A 108 1.95 9.59 10.53
N CYS A 109 1.36 10.66 9.99
CA CYS A 109 0.71 10.65 8.69
C CYS A 109 1.72 10.82 7.55
N HIS A 110 1.39 10.26 6.39
CA HIS A 110 2.06 10.57 5.13
C HIS A 110 1.48 11.85 4.51
N PHE A 111 2.35 12.67 3.93
CA PHE A 111 1.93 13.91 3.30
C PHE A 111 2.11 13.87 1.79
N GLY A 112 1.12 14.39 1.08
CA GLY A 112 1.16 14.59 -0.36
C GLY A 112 0.88 16.03 -0.74
N ALA A 113 1.42 16.47 -1.89
CA ALA A 113 1.16 17.79 -2.45
C ALA A 113 0.58 17.71 -3.86
N SER A 114 -0.27 18.66 -4.23
CA SER A 114 -0.68 18.88 -5.62
C SER A 114 0.35 19.74 -6.34
N THR A 115 0.76 19.36 -7.57
CA THR A 115 1.63 20.20 -8.42
C THR A 115 1.12 20.22 -9.84
N HIS A 116 1.24 21.39 -10.51
CA HIS A 116 0.65 21.66 -11.81
C HIS A 116 1.65 22.15 -12.87
N GLU A 117 2.79 22.70 -12.44
CA GLU A 117 3.79 23.29 -13.35
C GLU A 117 5.22 23.12 -12.83
N ALA A 118 6.20 23.46 -13.69
CA ALA A 118 7.62 23.23 -13.42
C ALA A 118 8.13 23.99 -12.18
N SER A 119 7.67 25.21 -11.95
CA SER A 119 8.02 26.04 -10.79
C SER A 119 7.63 25.40 -9.44
N GLU A 120 6.57 24.58 -9.43
CA GLU A 120 6.08 23.89 -8.24
C GLU A 120 6.85 22.59 -7.95
N TRP A 121 7.33 21.88 -9.01
CA TRP A 121 8.01 20.60 -8.82
C TRP A 121 9.32 20.70 -8.04
N ASP A 122 10.06 21.80 -8.22
CA ASP A 122 11.34 22.03 -7.54
C ASP A 122 11.18 22.58 -6.13
N THR A 123 9.97 23.01 -5.76
CA THR A 123 9.65 23.69 -4.50
C THR A 123 8.65 22.93 -3.62
N VAL A 124 8.42 21.64 -3.90
CA VAL A 124 7.55 20.80 -3.05
C VAL A 124 8.10 20.77 -1.63
N ASP A 125 7.19 20.94 -0.66
CA ASP A 125 7.53 20.88 0.76
C ASP A 125 8.27 19.56 1.07
N PRO A 126 9.48 19.61 1.65
CA PRO A 126 10.30 18.42 1.91
C PRO A 126 9.67 17.43 2.91
N ALA A 127 8.63 17.84 3.63
CA ALA A 127 7.85 16.93 4.47
C ALA A 127 6.89 16.05 3.66
N CYS A 128 6.75 16.27 2.35
CA CYS A 128 5.89 15.45 1.50
C CYS A 128 6.57 14.14 1.08
N ASP A 129 5.86 13.04 1.22
CA ASP A 129 6.26 11.70 0.77
C ASP A 129 5.95 11.47 -0.72
N HIS A 130 4.90 12.12 -1.22
CA HIS A 130 4.44 12.00 -2.60
C HIS A 130 3.89 13.32 -3.14
N ALA A 131 3.83 13.45 -4.47
CA ALA A 131 3.18 14.61 -5.08
C ALA A 131 2.44 14.24 -6.36
N GLY A 132 1.26 14.84 -6.54
CA GLY A 132 0.46 14.75 -7.76
C GLY A 132 1.08 15.59 -8.86
N VAL A 133 1.34 14.98 -10.03
CA VAL A 133 1.89 15.63 -11.23
C VAL A 133 0.80 15.67 -12.30
N GLY A 134 0.23 16.83 -12.55
CA GLY A 134 -0.90 16.96 -13.48
C GLY A 134 -1.52 18.34 -13.51
N PRO A 135 -2.60 18.53 -14.27
CA PRO A 135 -3.36 17.48 -14.93
C PRO A 135 -2.68 16.95 -16.19
N PHE A 136 -2.68 15.63 -16.37
CA PHE A 136 -2.12 15.02 -17.58
C PHE A 136 -2.92 15.43 -18.82
N ARG A 137 -4.26 15.43 -18.70
CA ARG A 137 -5.25 15.93 -19.67
C ARG A 137 -6.30 16.79 -18.99
N GLY A 138 -7.10 17.50 -19.78
CA GLY A 138 -8.31 18.17 -19.27
C GLY A 138 -9.25 17.17 -18.60
N THR A 139 -9.89 17.60 -17.50
CA THR A 139 -10.77 16.76 -16.70
C THR A 139 -12.07 17.48 -16.35
N ALA A 140 -13.18 16.78 -16.39
CA ALA A 140 -14.47 17.31 -15.94
C ALA A 140 -14.64 17.30 -14.41
N THR A 141 -13.83 16.53 -13.69
CA THR A 141 -13.93 16.35 -12.22
C THR A 141 -13.46 17.59 -11.43
N LYS A 142 -12.58 18.39 -12.02
CA LYS A 142 -12.08 19.67 -11.46
C LYS A 142 -12.17 20.71 -12.59
N PRO A 143 -13.28 21.45 -12.72
CA PRO A 143 -13.48 22.40 -13.83
C PRO A 143 -12.42 23.53 -13.90
N ASP A 144 -11.89 23.93 -12.75
CA ASP A 144 -10.87 24.96 -12.53
C ASP A 144 -9.43 24.42 -12.55
N HIS A 145 -9.18 23.32 -13.29
CA HIS A 145 -7.85 22.74 -13.38
C HIS A 145 -6.86 23.62 -14.19
N ALA A 146 -5.58 23.55 -13.86
CA ALA A 146 -4.49 24.13 -14.61
C ALA A 146 -4.40 23.56 -16.06
N ALA A 147 -3.62 24.18 -16.93
CA ALA A 147 -3.42 23.69 -18.29
C ALA A 147 -2.84 22.25 -18.28
N PRO A 148 -3.29 21.36 -19.19
CA PRO A 148 -2.75 20.01 -19.28
C PRO A 148 -1.25 20.01 -19.57
N ILE A 149 -0.48 19.24 -18.81
CA ILE A 149 0.98 19.13 -18.94
C ILE A 149 1.43 18.09 -19.98
N GLY A 150 0.56 17.14 -20.32
CA GLY A 150 0.85 16.05 -21.25
C GLY A 150 2.00 15.14 -20.80
N LEU A 151 2.47 14.27 -21.70
CA LEU A 151 3.53 13.30 -21.38
C LEU A 151 4.90 13.93 -21.11
N ALA A 152 5.22 15.02 -21.80
CA ALA A 152 6.51 15.73 -21.62
C ALA A 152 6.58 16.37 -20.23
N GLY A 153 5.52 17.09 -19.81
CA GLY A 153 5.41 17.66 -18.47
C GLY A 153 5.42 16.59 -17.38
N LEU A 154 4.65 15.50 -17.57
CA LEU A 154 4.66 14.39 -16.62
C LEU A 154 6.08 13.81 -16.42
N ARG A 155 6.83 13.60 -17.50
CA ARG A 155 8.20 13.09 -17.42
C ARG A 155 9.13 14.05 -16.66
N ALA A 156 9.04 15.34 -16.94
CA ALA A 156 9.84 16.36 -16.26
C ALA A 156 9.50 16.41 -14.75
N GLY A 157 8.20 16.49 -14.40
CA GLY A 157 7.76 16.51 -13.00
C GLY A 157 8.14 15.23 -12.24
N CYS A 158 7.99 14.06 -12.88
CA CYS A 158 8.44 12.80 -12.25
C CYS A 158 9.95 12.79 -11.99
N ALA A 159 10.76 13.31 -12.89
CA ALA A 159 12.21 13.38 -12.70
C ALA A 159 12.59 14.34 -11.56
N ALA A 160 11.99 15.53 -11.50
CA ALA A 160 12.25 16.54 -10.48
C ALA A 160 11.86 16.01 -9.06
N LEU A 161 10.68 15.42 -8.91
CA LEU A 161 10.23 14.87 -7.63
C LEU A 161 11.09 13.69 -7.16
N ARG A 162 11.45 12.79 -8.07
CA ARG A 162 12.34 11.66 -7.74
C ARG A 162 13.72 12.09 -7.28
N ALA A 163 14.27 13.18 -7.85
CA ALA A 163 15.55 13.73 -7.42
C ALA A 163 15.50 14.22 -5.95
N GLN A 164 14.33 14.60 -5.47
CA GLN A 164 14.06 15.01 -4.09
C GLN A 164 13.65 13.85 -3.17
N GLY A 165 13.53 12.63 -3.68
CA GLY A 165 13.07 11.47 -2.90
C GLY A 165 11.55 11.38 -2.75
N ILE A 166 10.78 12.25 -3.43
CA ILE A 166 9.33 12.32 -3.40
C ILE A 166 8.72 11.38 -4.45
N ALA A 167 7.69 10.62 -4.11
CA ALA A 167 7.03 9.69 -5.03
C ALA A 167 6.07 10.43 -5.99
N PRO A 168 6.32 10.46 -7.32
CA PRO A 168 5.45 11.15 -8.25
C PRO A 168 4.19 10.34 -8.56
N VAL A 169 3.03 11.00 -8.52
CA VAL A 169 1.73 10.42 -8.81
C VAL A 169 1.12 11.12 -10.01
N ALA A 170 0.88 10.38 -11.09
CA ALA A 170 0.21 10.94 -12.26
C ALA A 170 -1.29 11.13 -11.98
N ILE A 171 -1.83 12.31 -12.34
CA ILE A 171 -3.23 12.67 -12.12
C ILE A 171 -3.79 13.51 -13.28
N GLY A 172 -5.12 13.52 -13.44
CA GLY A 172 -5.86 14.39 -14.33
C GLY A 172 -6.21 13.75 -15.68
N GLY A 173 -7.46 13.32 -15.82
CA GLY A 173 -8.02 12.77 -17.06
C GLY A 173 -7.39 11.43 -17.49
N LEU A 174 -6.87 10.66 -16.54
CA LEU A 174 -6.19 9.38 -16.80
C LEU A 174 -7.16 8.21 -16.87
N GLY A 175 -6.81 7.24 -17.72
CA GLY A 175 -7.45 5.94 -17.84
C GLY A 175 -6.44 4.80 -18.03
N LEU A 176 -6.98 3.58 -18.22
CA LEU A 176 -6.15 2.37 -18.40
C LEU A 176 -5.14 2.51 -19.57
N ALA A 177 -5.56 3.12 -20.67
CA ALA A 177 -4.71 3.30 -21.85
C ALA A 177 -3.49 4.20 -21.61
N ASP A 178 -3.51 5.05 -20.58
CA ASP A 178 -2.43 5.96 -20.23
C ASP A 178 -1.37 5.32 -19.34
N ALA A 179 -1.70 4.24 -18.65
CA ALA A 179 -0.87 3.62 -17.65
C ALA A 179 0.56 3.28 -18.15
N PRO A 180 0.75 2.65 -19.33
CA PRO A 180 2.09 2.34 -19.82
C PRO A 180 2.95 3.60 -19.98
N ALA A 181 2.39 4.66 -20.58
CA ALA A 181 3.11 5.91 -20.81
C ALA A 181 3.44 6.65 -19.50
N CYS A 182 2.49 6.66 -18.54
CA CYS A 182 2.70 7.27 -17.23
C CYS A 182 3.79 6.55 -16.43
N PHE A 183 3.79 5.23 -16.39
CA PHE A 183 4.82 4.47 -15.68
C PHE A 183 6.19 4.59 -16.37
N ALA A 184 6.24 4.58 -17.70
CA ALA A 184 7.47 4.82 -18.46
C ALA A 184 8.00 6.26 -18.29
N ALA A 185 7.12 7.24 -18.03
CA ALA A 185 7.51 8.59 -17.66
C ALA A 185 8.08 8.72 -16.25
N GLY A 186 7.93 7.71 -15.42
CA GLY A 186 8.47 7.68 -14.05
C GLY A 186 7.44 7.80 -12.94
N ALA A 187 6.13 7.84 -13.23
CA ALA A 187 5.11 7.85 -12.18
C ALA A 187 5.23 6.62 -11.27
N GLU A 188 5.07 6.81 -9.96
CA GLU A 188 5.01 5.71 -8.99
C GLU A 188 3.62 5.10 -8.93
N ALA A 189 2.61 5.95 -9.02
CA ALA A 189 1.20 5.56 -8.99
C ALA A 189 0.37 6.43 -9.95
N LEU A 190 -0.84 5.95 -10.23
CA LEU A 190 -1.90 6.73 -10.88
C LEU A 190 -2.97 7.08 -9.85
N ALA A 191 -3.42 8.34 -9.82
CA ALA A 191 -4.59 8.76 -9.06
C ALA A 191 -5.75 8.98 -10.03
N ILE A 192 -6.82 8.19 -9.89
CA ILE A 192 -7.94 8.18 -10.85
C ILE A 192 -9.27 8.41 -10.14
N VAL A 193 -10.10 9.32 -10.69
CA VAL A 193 -11.45 9.60 -10.23
C VAL A 193 -12.46 9.01 -11.21
N GLY A 194 -12.68 9.70 -12.32
CA GLY A 194 -13.82 9.51 -13.20
C GLY A 194 -13.98 8.10 -13.77
N GLU A 195 -12.90 7.46 -14.23
CA GLU A 195 -12.96 6.12 -14.80
C GLU A 195 -13.26 5.07 -13.72
N MET A 196 -12.65 5.19 -12.53
CA MET A 196 -12.91 4.28 -11.41
C MET A 196 -14.37 4.21 -10.98
N HIS A 197 -15.11 5.33 -11.13
CA HIS A 197 -16.53 5.39 -10.77
C HIS A 197 -17.49 4.94 -11.88
N ARG A 198 -16.95 4.64 -13.07
CA ARG A 198 -17.73 4.08 -14.21
C ARG A 198 -17.53 2.59 -14.38
N MET A 199 -16.59 1.99 -13.63
CA MET A 199 -16.26 0.57 -13.72
C MET A 199 -17.23 -0.28 -12.92
N ASP A 200 -17.75 -1.35 -13.53
CA ASP A 200 -18.51 -2.39 -12.86
C ASP A 200 -17.57 -3.31 -12.07
N ASP A 201 -16.34 -3.52 -12.55
CA ASP A 201 -15.31 -4.33 -11.91
C ASP A 201 -14.01 -3.53 -11.66
N PRO A 202 -13.92 -2.81 -10.54
CA PRO A 202 -12.73 -2.07 -10.17
C PRO A 202 -11.50 -2.98 -9.93
N ALA A 203 -11.71 -4.24 -9.50
CA ALA A 203 -10.60 -5.16 -9.21
C ALA A 203 -9.85 -5.54 -10.49
N SER A 204 -10.55 -5.91 -11.58
CA SER A 204 -9.94 -6.18 -12.88
C SER A 204 -9.19 -4.97 -13.44
N PHE A 205 -9.71 -3.77 -13.23
CA PHE A 205 -9.03 -2.54 -13.64
C PHE A 205 -7.73 -2.35 -12.85
N GLY A 206 -7.77 -2.49 -11.51
CA GLY A 206 -6.60 -2.42 -10.64
C GLY A 206 -5.53 -3.46 -11.01
N TRP A 207 -5.97 -4.69 -11.31
CA TRP A 207 -5.10 -5.77 -11.76
C TRP A 207 -4.34 -5.40 -13.04
N GLU A 208 -5.02 -4.88 -14.05
CA GLU A 208 -4.37 -4.53 -15.31
C GLU A 208 -3.42 -3.33 -15.14
N ILE A 209 -3.78 -2.31 -14.38
CA ILE A 209 -2.87 -1.19 -14.04
C ILE A 209 -1.60 -1.72 -13.35
N GLN A 210 -1.74 -2.65 -12.40
CA GLN A 210 -0.61 -3.26 -11.71
C GLN A 210 0.31 -4.01 -12.66
N ARG A 211 -0.24 -4.78 -13.60
CA ARG A 211 0.55 -5.46 -14.63
C ARG A 211 1.32 -4.49 -15.51
N GLN A 212 0.69 -3.37 -15.93
CA GLN A 212 1.37 -2.32 -16.69
C GLN A 212 2.52 -1.69 -15.89
N ARG A 213 2.34 -1.50 -14.58
CA ARG A 213 3.37 -1.00 -13.68
C ARG A 213 4.57 -1.96 -13.62
N TRP A 214 4.33 -3.27 -13.49
CA TRP A 214 5.38 -4.29 -13.44
C TRP A 214 6.15 -4.42 -14.76
N ARG A 215 5.46 -4.35 -15.89
CA ARG A 215 6.10 -4.33 -17.22
C ARG A 215 7.01 -3.11 -17.40
N ALA A 216 6.60 -1.96 -16.93
CA ALA A 216 7.42 -0.75 -17.00
C ALA A 216 8.56 -0.73 -15.98
N ARG A 217 8.31 -1.24 -14.78
CA ARG A 217 9.25 -1.22 -13.64
C ARG A 217 9.01 -2.43 -12.73
N PRO A 218 9.67 -3.55 -13.02
CA PRO A 218 9.55 -4.76 -12.21
C PRO A 218 9.97 -4.49 -10.75
N PRO A 219 9.31 -5.13 -9.75
CA PRO A 219 9.63 -4.94 -8.34
C PRO A 219 10.96 -5.60 -7.92
N PHE A 220 11.54 -6.46 -8.75
CA PHE A 220 12.82 -7.12 -8.53
C PHE A 220 13.56 -7.34 -9.86
N ARG A 221 14.86 -7.63 -9.78
CA ARG A 221 15.70 -7.97 -10.93
C ARG A 221 15.66 -9.49 -11.18
N ARG A 222 15.91 -9.89 -12.41
CA ARG A 222 16.11 -11.32 -12.74
C ARG A 222 17.29 -11.87 -11.93
N ASN A 223 17.13 -13.07 -11.37
CA ASN A 223 18.11 -13.74 -10.48
C ASN A 223 18.38 -13.01 -9.14
N GLN A 224 17.54 -12.10 -8.73
CA GLN A 224 17.58 -11.51 -7.40
C GLN A 224 16.83 -12.40 -6.41
N GLY A 225 17.34 -12.56 -5.18
CA GLY A 225 16.59 -13.16 -4.09
C GLY A 225 15.38 -12.31 -3.72
N ILE A 226 14.28 -12.93 -3.33
CA ILE A 226 13.02 -12.25 -3.02
C ILE A 226 12.55 -12.66 -1.63
N VAL A 227 12.20 -11.68 -0.80
CA VAL A 227 11.55 -11.90 0.48
C VAL A 227 10.08 -11.55 0.36
N VAL A 228 9.20 -12.53 0.58
CA VAL A 228 7.74 -12.36 0.58
C VAL A 228 7.26 -12.10 2.00
N LEU A 229 6.65 -10.93 2.22
CA LEU A 229 6.09 -10.53 3.51
C LEU A 229 4.58 -10.26 3.43
N GLY A 230 3.91 -10.12 4.56
CA GLY A 230 2.47 -9.89 4.68
C GLY A 230 1.84 -10.69 5.83
N GLY A 231 0.56 -10.47 6.08
CA GLY A 231 -0.16 -11.01 7.21
C GLY A 231 -0.36 -12.54 7.20
N SER A 232 -0.76 -13.07 8.34
CA SER A 232 -1.20 -14.47 8.43
C SER A 232 -2.44 -14.67 7.56
N GLY A 233 -2.47 -15.71 6.72
CA GLY A 233 -3.59 -15.94 5.78
C GLY A 233 -3.47 -15.17 4.45
N ALA A 234 -2.48 -14.29 4.27
CA ALA A 234 -2.27 -13.60 2.99
C ALA A 234 -1.92 -14.55 1.82
N GLY A 235 -1.41 -15.74 2.11
CA GLY A 235 -1.06 -16.73 1.07
C GLY A 235 0.42 -16.74 0.68
N LYS A 236 1.30 -16.21 1.54
CA LYS A 236 2.75 -16.09 1.30
C LYS A 236 3.43 -17.39 0.85
N THR A 237 3.17 -18.49 1.55
CA THR A 237 3.74 -19.80 1.22
C THR A 237 3.32 -20.27 -0.18
N THR A 238 2.03 -20.14 -0.52
CA THR A 238 1.50 -20.53 -1.85
C THR A 238 2.05 -19.63 -2.95
N PHE A 239 2.05 -18.33 -2.72
CA PHE A 239 2.59 -17.32 -3.63
C PHE A 239 4.11 -17.50 -3.82
N GLY A 240 4.86 -17.63 -2.71
CA GLY A 240 6.31 -17.79 -2.74
C GLY A 240 6.76 -19.04 -3.47
N ARG A 241 6.08 -20.17 -3.26
CA ARG A 241 6.34 -21.42 -4.01
C ARG A 241 6.07 -21.25 -5.51
N ALA A 242 4.96 -20.63 -5.88
CA ALA A 242 4.65 -20.36 -7.28
C ALA A 242 5.67 -19.42 -7.93
N LEU A 243 6.04 -18.34 -7.22
CA LEU A 243 7.04 -17.38 -7.70
C LEU A 243 8.42 -18.05 -7.87
N ALA A 244 8.86 -18.85 -6.89
CA ALA A 244 10.10 -19.60 -6.94
C ALA A 244 10.13 -20.56 -8.14
N TRP A 245 9.02 -21.25 -8.43
CA TRP A 245 8.89 -22.13 -9.58
C TRP A 245 9.04 -21.36 -10.91
N HIS A 246 8.37 -20.21 -11.07
CA HIS A 246 8.49 -19.38 -12.27
C HIS A 246 9.90 -18.81 -12.47
N LEU A 247 10.56 -18.43 -11.37
CA LEU A 247 11.93 -17.89 -11.40
C LEU A 247 13.02 -18.96 -11.42
N ARG A 248 12.68 -20.24 -11.24
CA ARG A 248 13.61 -21.37 -11.09
C ARG A 248 14.57 -21.17 -9.92
N LEU A 249 14.05 -20.63 -8.81
CA LEU A 249 14.78 -20.42 -7.57
C LEU A 249 14.31 -21.42 -6.50
N PRO A 250 15.15 -21.72 -5.50
CA PRO A 250 14.70 -22.43 -4.30
C PRO A 250 13.61 -21.63 -3.56
N PHE A 251 12.71 -22.34 -2.88
CA PHE A 251 11.74 -21.76 -1.97
C PHE A 251 12.05 -22.13 -0.54
N GLN A 252 12.01 -21.18 0.37
CA GLN A 252 12.22 -21.34 1.80
C GLN A 252 11.10 -20.65 2.58
N ASP A 253 10.57 -21.32 3.61
CA ASP A 253 9.55 -20.77 4.50
C ASP A 253 10.14 -20.69 5.91
N LEU A 254 10.31 -19.47 6.42
CA LEU A 254 10.96 -19.24 7.71
C LEU A 254 10.18 -19.90 8.86
N ASP A 255 8.84 -19.85 8.84
CA ASP A 255 8.00 -20.49 9.86
C ASP A 255 8.24 -22.02 9.87
N ALA A 256 8.27 -22.66 8.70
CA ALA A 256 8.53 -24.10 8.59
C ALA A 256 9.94 -24.49 9.05
N ILE A 257 10.95 -23.66 8.73
CA ILE A 257 12.33 -23.92 9.14
C ILE A 257 12.50 -23.77 10.66
N ILE A 258 11.80 -22.82 11.29
CA ILE A 258 11.79 -22.69 12.74
C ILE A 258 11.18 -23.94 13.40
N GLU A 259 10.06 -24.45 12.89
CA GLU A 259 9.41 -25.67 13.41
C GLU A 259 10.33 -26.90 13.29
N ASP A 260 10.97 -27.05 12.13
CA ASP A 260 11.92 -28.16 11.88
C ASP A 260 13.11 -28.10 12.84
N GLN A 261 13.73 -26.92 13.00
CA GLN A 261 14.87 -26.76 13.87
C GLN A 261 14.52 -26.88 15.37
N ALA A 262 13.33 -26.39 15.77
CA ALA A 262 12.87 -26.50 17.15
C ALA A 262 12.32 -27.88 17.50
N GLY A 263 12.06 -28.74 16.51
CA GLY A 263 11.43 -30.06 16.67
C GLY A 263 10.01 -30.02 17.23
N ARG A 264 9.34 -28.86 17.15
CA ARG A 264 8.00 -28.64 17.67
C ARG A 264 7.28 -27.49 16.95
N PRO A 265 5.95 -27.52 16.88
CA PRO A 265 5.17 -26.48 16.21
C PRO A 265 5.29 -25.11 16.90
N ILE A 266 5.13 -24.03 16.11
CA ILE A 266 5.23 -22.63 16.57
C ILE A 266 4.31 -22.36 17.76
N ARG A 267 3.09 -22.93 17.79
CA ARG A 267 2.17 -22.79 18.95
C ARG A 267 2.78 -23.26 20.27
N GLU A 268 3.60 -24.31 20.24
CA GLU A 268 4.27 -24.84 21.43
C GLU A 268 5.47 -23.99 21.83
N ILE A 269 6.18 -23.38 20.86
CA ILE A 269 7.23 -22.41 21.11
C ILE A 269 6.64 -21.19 21.84
N PHE A 270 5.52 -20.65 21.33
CA PHE A 270 4.82 -19.54 21.98
C PHE A 270 4.34 -19.88 23.40
N ALA A 271 3.76 -21.07 23.59
CA ALA A 271 3.26 -21.50 24.89
C ALA A 271 4.37 -21.72 25.92
N ALA A 272 5.51 -22.26 25.51
CA ALA A 272 6.62 -22.59 26.39
C ALA A 272 7.57 -21.42 26.66
N SER A 273 7.82 -20.55 25.67
CA SER A 273 8.90 -19.57 25.72
C SER A 273 8.46 -18.13 25.35
N GLY A 274 7.19 -17.95 24.96
CA GLY A 274 6.62 -16.65 24.61
C GLY A 274 6.99 -16.14 23.21
N GLU A 275 6.44 -14.97 22.85
CA GLU A 275 6.66 -14.35 21.54
C GLU A 275 8.11 -13.90 21.35
N GLY A 276 8.77 -13.38 22.41
CA GLY A 276 10.15 -12.90 22.35
C GLY A 276 11.12 -13.97 21.87
N ALA A 277 11.08 -15.18 22.48
CA ALA A 277 11.93 -16.28 22.07
C ALA A 277 11.68 -16.73 20.61
N PHE A 278 10.44 -16.66 20.14
CA PHE A 278 10.13 -16.92 18.73
C PHE A 278 10.77 -15.86 17.81
N ARG A 279 10.71 -14.56 18.20
CA ARG A 279 11.36 -13.49 17.43
C ARG A 279 12.90 -13.63 17.40
N ASP A 280 13.50 -14.12 18.47
CA ASP A 280 14.95 -14.41 18.51
C ASP A 280 15.30 -15.54 17.52
N LEU A 281 14.47 -16.57 17.40
CA LEU A 281 14.64 -17.62 16.40
C LEU A 281 14.50 -17.09 14.97
N GLU A 282 13.48 -16.27 14.70
CA GLU A 282 13.32 -15.60 13.39
C GLU A 282 14.57 -14.80 13.01
N ALA A 283 15.05 -13.95 13.94
CA ALA A 283 16.23 -13.10 13.70
C ALA A 283 17.52 -13.91 13.53
N GLY A 284 17.69 -14.98 14.30
CA GLY A 284 18.87 -15.84 14.24
C GLY A 284 18.98 -16.65 12.95
N LEU A 285 17.85 -17.07 12.39
CA LEU A 285 17.81 -17.93 11.19
C LEU A 285 17.83 -17.12 9.89
N LEU A 286 17.27 -15.93 9.89
CA LEU A 286 17.10 -15.12 8.68
C LEU A 286 18.41 -14.88 7.91
N PRO A 287 19.56 -14.52 8.51
CA PRO A 287 20.80 -14.32 7.77
C PRO A 287 21.26 -15.58 6.98
N GLY A 288 21.06 -16.77 7.55
CA GLY A 288 21.36 -18.03 6.85
C GLY A 288 20.51 -18.24 5.60
N LEU A 289 19.23 -17.85 5.65
CA LEU A 289 18.31 -17.96 4.50
C LEU A 289 18.64 -16.94 3.40
N LEU A 290 19.22 -15.79 3.77
CA LEU A 290 19.62 -14.73 2.85
C LEU A 290 21.01 -14.95 2.22
N SER A 291 21.73 -16.02 2.59
CA SER A 291 23.06 -16.31 2.08
C SER A 291 23.09 -16.89 0.66
N THR A 292 21.96 -17.40 0.17
CA THR A 292 21.81 -17.98 -1.17
C THR A 292 20.58 -17.44 -1.84
N THR A 293 20.67 -17.16 -3.14
CA THR A 293 19.53 -16.63 -3.92
C THR A 293 18.34 -17.58 -3.88
N ALA A 294 17.24 -17.14 -3.29
CA ALA A 294 16.01 -17.91 -3.07
C ALA A 294 14.78 -17.00 -3.04
N VAL A 295 13.60 -17.59 -3.04
CA VAL A 295 12.36 -16.94 -2.59
C VAL A 295 12.10 -17.35 -1.15
N VAL A 296 12.11 -16.38 -0.22
CA VAL A 296 11.96 -16.61 1.21
C VAL A 296 10.60 -16.04 1.67
N ALA A 297 9.72 -16.87 2.21
CA ALA A 297 8.51 -16.39 2.89
C ALA A 297 8.82 -16.11 4.36
N LEU A 298 8.54 -14.89 4.83
CA LEU A 298 8.71 -14.51 6.23
C LEU A 298 7.48 -14.86 7.07
N GLY A 299 7.69 -15.08 8.36
CA GLY A 299 6.64 -15.03 9.36
C GLY A 299 5.90 -13.68 9.37
N GLY A 300 4.62 -13.68 9.79
CA GLY A 300 3.77 -12.49 9.67
C GLY A 300 4.27 -11.25 10.42
N GLY A 301 5.12 -11.41 11.44
CA GLY A 301 5.69 -10.32 12.24
C GLY A 301 7.19 -10.10 12.06
N ALA A 302 7.88 -10.98 11.35
CA ALA A 302 9.34 -10.88 11.19
C ALA A 302 9.80 -9.54 10.57
N TRP A 303 8.96 -8.95 9.70
CA TRP A 303 9.25 -7.66 9.06
C TRP A 303 9.08 -6.44 9.99
N GLU A 304 8.46 -6.59 11.16
CA GLU A 304 8.33 -5.50 12.14
C GLU A 304 9.68 -5.12 12.75
N ALA A 305 10.61 -6.08 12.89
CA ALA A 305 11.95 -5.84 13.41
C ALA A 305 12.81 -5.09 12.38
N GLU A 306 13.36 -3.94 12.79
CA GLU A 306 14.24 -3.13 11.94
C GLU A 306 15.51 -3.90 11.54
N ALA A 307 16.07 -4.68 12.46
CA ALA A 307 17.24 -5.52 12.19
C ALA A 307 16.99 -6.53 11.08
N ASN A 308 15.79 -7.15 11.03
CA ASN A 308 15.43 -8.07 9.97
C ASN A 308 15.28 -7.36 8.61
N ARG A 309 14.70 -6.16 8.61
CA ARG A 309 14.61 -5.34 7.39
C ARG A 309 16.00 -4.95 6.88
N ALA A 310 16.87 -4.50 7.78
CA ALA A 310 18.26 -4.17 7.44
C ALA A 310 18.98 -5.38 6.83
N ALA A 311 18.89 -6.56 7.46
CA ALA A 311 19.49 -7.80 6.94
C ALA A 311 19.01 -8.14 5.53
N VAL A 312 17.72 -7.96 5.23
CA VAL A 312 17.16 -8.19 3.89
C VAL A 312 17.72 -7.17 2.89
N TRP A 313 17.76 -5.88 3.22
CA TRP A 313 18.30 -4.87 2.30
C TRP A 313 19.81 -5.04 2.07
N ASP A 314 20.57 -5.31 3.11
CA ASP A 314 22.04 -5.50 3.05
C ASP A 314 22.41 -6.75 2.24
N SER A 315 21.57 -7.78 2.27
CA SER A 315 21.75 -9.00 1.45
C SER A 315 21.45 -8.80 -0.02
N GLY A 316 20.84 -7.67 -0.41
CA GLY A 316 20.41 -7.39 -1.77
C GLY A 316 19.14 -8.12 -2.21
N PHE A 317 18.42 -8.78 -1.31
CA PHE A 317 17.10 -9.34 -1.60
C PHE A 317 16.07 -8.24 -1.82
N ALA A 318 15.12 -8.49 -2.72
CA ALA A 318 13.98 -7.61 -2.94
C ALA A 318 12.83 -7.99 -1.98
N PRO A 319 12.44 -7.11 -1.05
CA PRO A 319 11.22 -7.32 -0.28
C PRO A 319 9.99 -7.11 -1.18
N LEU A 320 8.97 -7.94 -1.00
CA LEU A 320 7.70 -7.86 -1.72
C LEU A 320 6.55 -8.13 -0.76
N TRP A 321 5.71 -7.12 -0.54
CA TRP A 321 4.53 -7.26 0.29
C TRP A 321 3.37 -7.85 -0.49
N LEU A 322 2.94 -9.07 -0.13
CA LEU A 322 1.70 -9.65 -0.59
C LEU A 322 0.53 -8.96 0.13
N ALA A 323 0.00 -7.94 -0.52
CA ALA A 323 -0.99 -7.01 0.03
C ALA A 323 -2.42 -7.55 -0.16
N GLU A 324 -2.73 -8.64 0.56
CA GLU A 324 -4.07 -9.21 0.64
C GLU A 324 -4.94 -8.40 1.60
N THR A 325 -6.26 -8.42 1.40
CA THR A 325 -7.20 -7.80 2.34
C THR A 325 -7.28 -8.56 3.66
N PRO A 326 -7.37 -7.87 4.81
CA PRO A 326 -7.49 -8.53 6.11
C PRO A 326 -8.72 -9.46 6.21
N ALA A 327 -9.83 -9.07 5.59
CA ALA A 327 -11.05 -9.87 5.56
C ALA A 327 -10.84 -11.22 4.86
N ARG A 328 -10.27 -11.23 3.65
CA ARG A 328 -9.97 -12.48 2.93
C ARG A 328 -8.92 -13.33 3.64
N ALA A 329 -7.93 -12.68 4.25
CA ALA A 329 -6.94 -13.39 5.06
C ALA A 329 -7.58 -14.05 6.28
N TRP A 330 -8.50 -13.36 6.96
CA TRP A 330 -9.28 -13.91 8.08
C TRP A 330 -10.14 -15.10 7.65
N GLU A 331 -10.85 -15.02 6.54
CA GLU A 331 -11.65 -16.13 6.01
C GLU A 331 -10.86 -17.43 5.85
N ARG A 332 -9.56 -17.31 5.49
CA ARG A 332 -8.67 -18.46 5.30
C ARG A 332 -8.15 -19.06 6.62
N VAL A 333 -7.98 -18.26 7.66
CA VAL A 333 -7.27 -18.70 8.87
C VAL A 333 -8.10 -18.62 10.15
N GLY A 334 -9.21 -17.89 10.17
CA GLY A 334 -9.99 -17.65 11.38
C GLY A 334 -10.68 -18.91 11.98
N ARG A 335 -10.68 -20.03 11.24
CA ARG A 335 -11.18 -21.34 11.69
C ARG A 335 -10.06 -22.38 11.85
N ASP A 336 -8.80 -22.01 11.65
CA ASP A 336 -7.67 -22.93 11.75
C ASP A 336 -7.23 -23.06 13.23
N PRO A 337 -7.45 -24.21 13.89
CA PRO A 337 -7.07 -24.39 15.29
C PRO A 337 -5.56 -24.43 15.51
N HIS A 338 -4.77 -24.60 14.45
CA HIS A 338 -3.31 -24.61 14.53
C HIS A 338 -2.71 -23.20 14.51
N ARG A 339 -3.53 -22.15 14.38
CA ARG A 339 -3.09 -20.74 14.36
C ARG A 339 -3.57 -20.00 15.61
N PRO A 340 -2.84 -20.03 16.72
CA PRO A 340 -3.26 -19.45 17.99
C PRO A 340 -3.54 -17.95 17.93
N LEU A 341 -2.85 -17.24 17.05
CA LEU A 341 -3.01 -15.80 16.86
C LEU A 341 -4.20 -15.42 15.96
N ALA A 342 -4.94 -16.40 15.39
CA ALA A 342 -6.08 -16.17 14.52
C ALA A 342 -7.41 -16.66 15.12
N GLN A 343 -7.50 -16.82 16.44
CA GLN A 343 -8.73 -17.33 17.10
C GLN A 343 -9.74 -16.22 17.44
N ASN A 344 -9.29 -14.98 17.55
CA ASN A 344 -10.14 -13.82 17.81
C ASN A 344 -10.03 -12.82 16.67
N ARG A 345 -11.17 -12.48 16.04
CA ARG A 345 -11.21 -11.60 14.87
C ARG A 345 -10.69 -10.20 15.18
N ASP A 346 -11.11 -9.62 16.30
CA ASP A 346 -10.74 -8.23 16.63
C ASP A 346 -9.25 -8.13 16.95
N ALA A 347 -8.69 -9.12 17.66
CA ALA A 347 -7.26 -9.21 17.91
C ALA A 347 -6.47 -9.45 16.62
N PHE A 348 -7.00 -10.22 15.68
CA PHE A 348 -6.42 -10.42 14.35
C PHE A 348 -6.40 -9.12 13.56
N MET A 349 -7.52 -8.40 13.49
CA MET A 349 -7.63 -7.12 12.78
C MET A 349 -6.75 -6.04 13.41
N ALA A 350 -6.68 -5.96 14.75
CA ALA A 350 -5.80 -5.03 15.46
C ALA A 350 -4.32 -5.30 15.13
N ARG A 351 -3.91 -6.56 15.12
CA ARG A 351 -2.55 -6.97 14.76
C ARG A 351 -2.24 -6.70 13.29
N TRP A 352 -3.21 -6.90 12.41
CA TRP A 352 -3.05 -6.57 11.00
C TRP A 352 -2.78 -5.07 10.83
N ARG A 353 -3.63 -4.23 11.42
CA ARG A 353 -3.50 -2.77 11.39
C ARG A 353 -2.16 -2.29 11.93
N SER A 354 -1.67 -2.84 13.03
CA SER A 354 -0.37 -2.44 13.62
C SER A 354 0.83 -2.74 12.72
N ARG A 355 0.71 -3.70 11.79
CA ARG A 355 1.79 -4.17 10.90
C ARG A 355 1.85 -3.47 9.55
N ILE A 356 0.74 -2.89 9.11
CA ILE A 356 0.68 -2.20 7.80
C ILE A 356 1.79 -1.16 7.64
N PRO A 357 2.13 -0.30 8.64
CA PRO A 357 3.20 0.68 8.48
C PRO A 357 4.56 0.05 8.14
N ALA A 358 4.89 -1.10 8.75
CA ALA A 358 6.11 -1.81 8.41
C ALA A 358 6.04 -2.47 7.03
N TRP A 359 4.93 -3.13 6.69
CA TRP A 359 4.77 -3.77 5.38
C TRP A 359 4.79 -2.78 4.22
N SER A 360 4.25 -1.58 4.40
CA SER A 360 4.22 -0.52 3.38
C SER A 360 5.61 0.03 2.99
N LEU A 361 6.65 -0.34 3.73
CA LEU A 361 8.04 -0.06 3.36
C LEU A 361 8.54 -0.93 2.20
N ALA A 362 7.77 -1.90 1.74
CA ALA A 362 8.09 -2.77 0.61
C ALA A 362 7.13 -2.56 -0.56
N PRO A 363 7.58 -2.76 -1.82
CA PRO A 363 6.71 -2.80 -2.99
C PRO A 363 5.57 -3.79 -2.81
N MET A 364 4.39 -3.43 -3.31
CA MET A 364 3.16 -4.22 -3.14
C MET A 364 2.91 -5.13 -4.33
N ALA A 365 2.48 -6.37 -4.04
CA ALA A 365 1.82 -7.27 -4.97
C ALA A 365 0.39 -7.49 -4.48
N ILE A 366 -0.59 -6.91 -5.19
CA ILE A 366 -2.00 -6.88 -4.79
C ILE A 366 -2.74 -7.95 -5.59
N PRO A 367 -3.44 -8.89 -4.93
CA PRO A 367 -4.11 -9.99 -5.64
C PRO A 367 -5.31 -9.53 -6.48
N PHE A 368 -6.05 -8.49 -6.10
CA PHE A 368 -7.28 -8.05 -6.78
C PHE A 368 -8.27 -9.19 -7.08
N GLY A 369 -8.37 -10.17 -6.18
CA GLY A 369 -9.23 -11.35 -6.39
C GLY A 369 -8.57 -12.53 -7.11
N HIS A 370 -7.44 -12.35 -7.76
CA HIS A 370 -6.69 -13.43 -8.41
C HIS A 370 -6.02 -14.36 -7.41
N SER A 371 -5.77 -15.59 -7.83
CA SER A 371 -5.06 -16.57 -7.01
C SER A 371 -3.58 -16.21 -6.85
N SER A 372 -2.96 -16.74 -5.80
CA SER A 372 -1.52 -16.58 -5.57
C SER A 372 -0.66 -17.09 -6.74
N ARG A 373 -1.15 -18.08 -7.51
CA ARG A 373 -0.44 -18.62 -8.70
C ARG A 373 -0.51 -17.65 -9.88
N GLU A 374 -1.69 -17.11 -10.16
CA GLU A 374 -1.87 -16.09 -11.21
C GLU A 374 -1.07 -14.83 -10.92
N LEU A 375 -1.06 -14.39 -9.65
CA LEU A 375 -0.26 -13.26 -9.22
C LEU A 375 1.24 -13.50 -9.43
N ALA A 376 1.75 -14.69 -9.08
CA ALA A 376 3.14 -15.03 -9.26
C ALA A 376 3.54 -15.11 -10.74
N ALA A 377 2.68 -15.66 -11.59
CA ALA A 377 2.90 -15.71 -13.05
C ALA A 377 2.97 -14.28 -13.63
N ALA A 378 2.01 -13.43 -13.29
CA ALA A 378 1.93 -12.06 -13.81
C ALA A 378 3.10 -11.15 -13.41
N LEU A 379 3.83 -11.49 -12.34
CA LEU A 379 5.05 -10.77 -11.91
C LEU A 379 6.28 -11.09 -12.76
N VAL A 380 6.26 -12.22 -13.48
CA VAL A 380 7.42 -12.75 -14.23
C VAL A 380 7.22 -12.59 -15.74
N ASP A 381 5.97 -12.45 -16.19
CA ASP A 381 5.59 -12.14 -17.59
C ASP A 381 5.97 -10.69 -17.98
#